data_97b71177bdee75e60f1827594d95e4d7
#
_entry.id   97b71177bdee75e60f1827594d95e4d7
#
_cell.length_a   1.000
_cell.length_b   1.000
_cell.length_c   1.000
_cell.angle_alpha   90.00
_cell.angle_beta   90.00
_cell.angle_gamma   90.00
#
_symmetry.space_group_name_H-M   'P 1'
#
loop_
_entity.id
_entity.type
_entity.pdbx_description
1 polymer ?
#
loop_
_entity_poly.entity_id
_entity_poly.type
_entity_poly.pdbx_seq_one_letter_code
_entity_poly.pdbx_strand_id
1 'polypeptide(L)'
;MTEDAGRRGPDAAVILAGGGGTRLWPWTGPDLPKPLLPLGGGGRTLLGATLDRLAGVVPPGRVRALAAPALGAVLAAGEPRLGAENLWVEPSPRDTGPAVALAMRRVLAEDPAAVVAILPADHRVGDEARFAAALASAADAARAGELALLGVAPDQPSTRFGYLQLTDERAAGGTTVVGRFVEKPDPERAQALLADGALWNAGMFVWRADVFWAELERRCPEIAGPVAEYVASGDVAAWEKARRTSIDYGLMEKVPRAVAAPLDAA
;
A
#
# COMPACT_ATOMS: atom_id res chain seq x y z
N MET A 1 25.24 3.41 -15.96
CA MET A 1 25.55 2.84 -14.64
C MET A 1 26.12 3.96 -13.78
N THR A 2 25.53 4.28 -12.68
CA THR A 2 25.91 5.21 -11.60
C THR A 2 24.95 6.40 -11.41
N GLU A 3 23.74 6.13 -10.85
CA GLU A 3 22.95 7.19 -10.21
C GLU A 3 22.25 6.70 -8.89
N ASP A 4 22.61 5.54 -8.37
CA ASP A 4 21.83 4.88 -7.30
C ASP A 4 22.49 4.90 -5.91
N ALA A 5 23.66 5.52 -5.73
CA ALA A 5 24.40 5.46 -4.45
C ALA A 5 23.91 6.44 -3.35
N GLY A 6 22.81 7.19 -3.58
CA GLY A 6 22.31 8.22 -2.65
C GLY A 6 20.82 8.21 -2.39
N ARG A 7 20.04 7.36 -3.05
CA ARG A 7 18.60 7.40 -2.93
C ARG A 7 18.13 6.62 -1.70
N ARG A 8 17.45 7.30 -0.77
CA ARG A 8 16.89 6.70 0.45
C ARG A 8 15.43 6.21 0.28
N GLY A 9 14.69 6.66 -0.75
CA GLY A 9 13.29 6.31 -0.97
C GLY A 9 13.09 4.94 -1.64
N PRO A 10 11.82 4.50 -1.83
CA PRO A 10 11.46 3.31 -2.60
C PRO A 10 11.88 3.41 -4.07
N ASP A 11 12.13 2.26 -4.71
CA ASP A 11 12.52 2.17 -6.13
C ASP A 11 11.30 2.28 -7.06
N ALA A 12 10.12 1.93 -6.55
CA ALA A 12 8.84 2.06 -7.24
C ALA A 12 7.70 2.34 -6.25
N ALA A 13 6.58 2.82 -6.75
CA ALA A 13 5.35 2.92 -5.99
C ALA A 13 4.15 2.41 -6.77
N VAL A 14 3.22 1.76 -6.08
CA VAL A 14 1.92 1.38 -6.62
C VAL A 14 0.81 1.99 -5.77
N ILE A 15 0.00 2.83 -6.40
CA ILE A 15 -1.13 3.50 -5.78
C ILE A 15 -2.37 2.63 -5.99
N LEU A 16 -2.99 2.16 -4.90
CA LEU A 16 -4.23 1.38 -4.95
C LEU A 16 -5.42 2.33 -5.14
N ALA A 17 -5.97 2.35 -6.34
CA ALA A 17 -7.07 3.23 -6.76
C ALA A 17 -8.36 2.46 -7.11
N GLY A 18 -8.55 1.27 -6.54
CA GLY A 18 -9.67 0.37 -6.86
C GLY A 18 -11.01 0.72 -6.19
N GLY A 19 -11.02 1.62 -5.20
CA GLY A 19 -12.22 1.96 -4.44
C GLY A 19 -13.09 3.03 -5.08
N GLY A 20 -14.34 2.74 -5.45
CA GLY A 20 -15.30 3.70 -5.99
C GLY A 20 -15.81 4.75 -4.99
N GLY A 21 -15.56 4.57 -3.68
CA GLY A 21 -15.92 5.55 -2.64
C GLY A 21 -17.41 5.61 -2.32
N THR A 22 -18.17 4.54 -2.44
CA THR A 22 -19.64 4.48 -2.26
C THR A 22 -20.15 5.09 -0.94
N ARG A 23 -19.31 5.11 0.11
CA ARG A 23 -19.64 5.75 1.40
C ARG A 23 -19.70 7.27 1.35
N LEU A 24 -19.17 7.88 0.29
CA LEU A 24 -19.16 9.33 0.07
C LEU A 24 -20.27 9.77 -0.90
N TRP A 25 -21.18 8.87 -1.30
CA TRP A 25 -22.34 9.25 -2.09
C TRP A 25 -23.12 10.36 -1.36
N PRO A 26 -23.60 11.43 -2.01
CA PRO A 26 -23.64 11.64 -3.48
C PRO A 26 -22.40 12.35 -4.07
N TRP A 27 -21.33 12.57 -3.31
CA TRP A 27 -20.12 13.23 -3.80
C TRP A 27 -19.29 12.35 -4.74
N THR A 28 -19.47 11.03 -4.67
CA THR A 28 -18.84 10.07 -5.58
C THR A 28 -19.87 9.41 -6.48
N GLY A 29 -19.43 9.05 -7.68
CA GLY A 29 -20.21 8.34 -8.68
C GLY A 29 -19.32 7.66 -9.70
N PRO A 30 -19.92 7.02 -10.73
CA PRO A 30 -19.14 6.34 -11.77
C PRO A 30 -18.12 7.25 -12.46
N ASP A 31 -18.49 8.51 -12.71
CA ASP A 31 -17.66 9.50 -13.41
C ASP A 31 -16.76 10.31 -12.45
N LEU A 32 -17.00 10.24 -11.15
CA LEU A 32 -16.21 10.92 -10.14
C LEU A 32 -15.93 9.98 -8.94
N PRO A 33 -15.02 9.00 -9.10
CA PRO A 33 -14.63 8.12 -8.02
C PRO A 33 -13.80 8.83 -6.95
N LYS A 34 -13.75 8.29 -5.74
CA LYS A 34 -13.06 8.89 -4.59
C LYS A 34 -11.64 9.41 -4.90
N PRO A 35 -10.77 8.72 -5.65
CA PRO A 35 -9.44 9.22 -5.98
C PRO A 35 -9.42 10.54 -6.75
N LEU A 36 -10.48 10.85 -7.49
CA LEU A 36 -10.61 12.08 -8.28
C LEU A 36 -11.35 13.21 -7.55
N LEU A 37 -11.81 13.00 -6.31
CA LEU A 37 -12.38 14.10 -5.54
C LEU A 37 -11.35 15.19 -5.27
N PRO A 38 -11.69 16.49 -5.38
CA PRO A 38 -10.78 17.62 -5.17
C PRO A 38 -10.52 17.88 -3.68
N LEU A 39 -10.16 16.84 -2.94
CA LEU A 39 -9.89 16.86 -1.49
C LEU A 39 -8.39 16.83 -1.18
N GLY A 40 -7.53 16.87 -2.19
CA GLY A 40 -6.07 16.84 -2.04
C GLY A 40 -5.45 18.15 -1.54
N GLY A 41 -6.26 19.20 -1.34
CA GLY A 41 -5.80 20.55 -1.01
C GLY A 41 -5.47 21.37 -2.26
N GLY A 42 -5.79 22.68 -2.23
CA GLY A 42 -5.55 23.59 -3.35
C GLY A 42 -6.24 23.20 -4.66
N GLY A 43 -7.38 22.54 -4.61
CA GLY A 43 -8.13 22.08 -5.79
C GLY A 43 -7.58 20.78 -6.44
N ARG A 44 -6.52 20.20 -5.88
CA ARG A 44 -5.96 18.92 -6.37
C ARG A 44 -6.87 17.74 -6.03
N THR A 45 -6.90 16.74 -6.90
CA THR A 45 -7.54 15.46 -6.59
C THR A 45 -6.73 14.71 -5.52
N LEU A 46 -7.34 13.74 -4.84
CA LEU A 46 -6.63 12.88 -3.88
C LEU A 46 -5.51 12.09 -4.57
N LEU A 47 -5.77 11.55 -5.77
CA LEU A 47 -4.76 10.85 -6.57
C LEU A 47 -3.65 11.82 -7.00
N GLY A 48 -4.00 13.02 -7.48
CA GLY A 48 -3.04 14.06 -7.87
C GLY A 48 -2.13 14.46 -6.71
N ALA A 49 -2.69 14.68 -5.52
CA ALA A 49 -1.90 14.97 -4.32
C ALA A 49 -0.99 13.80 -3.92
N THR A 50 -1.41 12.55 -4.16
CA THR A 50 -0.56 11.38 -3.91
C THR A 50 0.60 11.31 -4.90
N LEU A 51 0.37 11.62 -6.18
CA LEU A 51 1.44 11.72 -7.18
C LEU A 51 2.44 12.83 -6.84
N ASP A 52 1.95 14.01 -6.40
CA ASP A 52 2.80 15.13 -6.01
C ASP A 52 3.72 14.77 -4.83
N ARG A 53 3.19 14.08 -3.80
CA ARG A 53 3.97 13.62 -2.65
C ARG A 53 5.06 12.61 -3.02
N LEU A 54 4.87 11.84 -4.08
CA LEU A 54 5.84 10.86 -4.56
C LEU A 54 6.90 11.48 -5.48
N ALA A 55 6.65 12.69 -6.00
CA ALA A 55 7.62 13.42 -6.81
C ALA A 55 8.90 13.69 -6.00
N GLY A 56 10.05 13.26 -6.51
CA GLY A 56 11.33 13.37 -5.81
C GLY A 56 11.60 12.27 -4.76
N VAL A 57 10.58 11.50 -4.36
CA VAL A 57 10.72 10.35 -3.44
C VAL A 57 10.92 9.04 -4.22
N VAL A 58 10.13 8.85 -5.27
CA VAL A 58 10.19 7.69 -6.17
C VAL A 58 10.72 8.14 -7.54
N PRO A 59 11.49 7.30 -8.27
CA PRO A 59 11.97 7.65 -9.60
C PRO A 59 10.85 8.06 -10.56
N PRO A 60 11.06 9.06 -11.42
CA PRO A 60 10.13 9.37 -12.50
C PRO A 60 9.84 8.10 -13.34
N GLY A 61 8.57 7.89 -13.71
CA GLY A 61 8.15 6.72 -14.49
C GLY A 61 8.09 5.38 -13.70
N ARG A 62 8.38 5.39 -12.40
CA ARG A 62 8.27 4.20 -11.52
C ARG A 62 7.06 4.26 -10.57
N VAL A 63 6.17 5.24 -10.75
CA VAL A 63 4.89 5.31 -10.04
C VAL A 63 3.80 4.71 -10.92
N ARG A 64 3.09 3.72 -10.38
CA ARG A 64 1.97 3.03 -11.02
C ARG A 64 0.70 3.27 -10.22
N ALA A 65 -0.46 3.18 -10.86
CA ALA A 65 -1.73 3.02 -10.15
C ALA A 65 -2.38 1.70 -10.55
N LEU A 66 -3.01 1.03 -9.59
CA LEU A 66 -3.80 -0.18 -9.83
C LEU A 66 -5.28 0.14 -9.56
N ALA A 67 -6.12 -0.03 -10.57
CA ALA A 67 -7.53 0.30 -10.55
C ALA A 67 -8.43 -0.91 -10.81
N ALA A 68 -9.66 -0.85 -10.30
CA ALA A 68 -10.73 -1.75 -10.73
C ALA A 68 -11.12 -1.46 -12.19
N PRO A 69 -11.67 -2.45 -12.94
CA PRO A 69 -11.98 -2.29 -14.36
C PRO A 69 -12.86 -1.09 -14.67
N ALA A 70 -13.88 -0.85 -13.83
CA ALA A 70 -14.82 0.27 -14.02
C ALA A 70 -14.17 1.65 -13.83
N LEU A 71 -12.99 1.73 -13.22
CA LEU A 71 -12.34 3.00 -12.88
C LEU A 71 -11.18 3.34 -13.81
N GLY A 72 -10.65 2.39 -14.58
CA GLY A 72 -9.44 2.60 -15.39
C GLY A 72 -9.55 3.80 -16.33
N ALA A 73 -10.58 3.84 -17.17
CA ALA A 73 -10.77 4.93 -18.14
C ALA A 73 -11.00 6.30 -17.46
N VAL A 74 -11.78 6.33 -16.38
CA VAL A 74 -12.09 7.56 -15.63
C VAL A 74 -10.84 8.11 -14.95
N LEU A 75 -10.01 7.25 -14.36
CA LEU A 75 -8.75 7.66 -13.74
C LEU A 75 -7.73 8.15 -14.78
N ALA A 76 -7.63 7.48 -15.93
CA ALA A 76 -6.77 7.93 -17.03
C ALA A 76 -7.15 9.33 -17.54
N ALA A 77 -8.45 9.60 -17.66
CA ALA A 77 -8.95 10.91 -18.08
C ALA A 77 -8.80 11.98 -16.99
N GLY A 78 -9.05 11.61 -15.73
CA GLY A 78 -9.04 12.54 -14.59
C GLY A 78 -7.65 12.89 -14.06
N GLU A 79 -6.63 12.04 -14.30
CA GLU A 79 -5.24 12.27 -13.90
C GLU A 79 -4.26 11.89 -15.02
N PRO A 80 -4.19 12.70 -16.10
CA PRO A 80 -3.37 12.38 -17.27
C PRO A 80 -1.86 12.26 -16.99
N ARG A 81 -1.37 12.86 -15.88
CA ARG A 81 0.05 12.79 -15.49
C ARG A 81 0.50 11.37 -15.13
N LEU A 82 -0.43 10.49 -14.79
CA LEU A 82 -0.12 9.09 -14.53
C LEU A 82 0.41 8.37 -15.78
N GLY A 83 -0.11 8.72 -16.98
CA GLY A 83 0.16 8.01 -18.22
C GLY A 83 -0.58 6.68 -18.30
N ALA A 84 -1.00 6.30 -19.50
CA ALA A 84 -1.76 5.05 -19.69
C ALA A 84 -0.94 3.80 -19.36
N GLU A 85 0.38 3.83 -19.63
CA GLU A 85 1.34 2.75 -19.37
C GLU A 85 1.55 2.50 -17.86
N ASN A 86 1.29 3.51 -17.03
CA ASN A 86 1.42 3.45 -15.59
C ASN A 86 0.11 3.12 -14.87
N LEU A 87 -1.00 2.99 -15.62
CA LEU A 87 -2.28 2.60 -15.08
C LEU A 87 -2.52 1.11 -15.32
N TRP A 88 -2.40 0.34 -14.27
CA TRP A 88 -2.74 -1.08 -14.28
C TRP A 88 -4.20 -1.28 -13.90
N VAL A 89 -4.84 -2.25 -14.53
CA VAL A 89 -6.23 -2.61 -14.23
C VAL A 89 -6.26 -4.08 -13.83
N GLU A 90 -6.93 -4.39 -12.71
CA GLU A 90 -7.21 -5.76 -12.31
C GLU A 90 -8.36 -6.35 -13.14
N PRO A 91 -8.41 -7.67 -13.36
CA PRO A 91 -9.49 -8.27 -14.18
C PRO A 91 -10.88 -8.11 -13.56
N SER A 92 -10.97 -8.30 -12.25
CA SER A 92 -12.18 -8.07 -11.45
C SER A 92 -11.81 -7.75 -10.01
N PRO A 93 -12.63 -7.00 -9.25
CA PRO A 93 -12.34 -6.63 -7.87
C PRO A 93 -12.31 -7.83 -6.93
N ARG A 94 -11.15 -8.07 -6.26
CA ARG A 94 -10.97 -9.17 -5.32
C ARG A 94 -10.39 -8.74 -3.97
N ASP A 95 -10.66 -7.49 -3.57
CA ASP A 95 -10.09 -6.89 -2.38
C ASP A 95 -8.57 -6.63 -2.51
N THR A 96 -7.95 -6.04 -1.49
CA THR A 96 -6.57 -5.56 -1.57
C THR A 96 -5.52 -6.68 -1.63
N GLY A 97 -5.80 -7.89 -1.13
CA GLY A 97 -4.87 -9.01 -1.17
C GLY A 97 -4.44 -9.39 -2.59
N PRO A 98 -5.36 -9.83 -3.46
CA PRO A 98 -5.03 -10.13 -4.86
C PRO A 98 -4.57 -8.90 -5.67
N ALA A 99 -5.10 -7.70 -5.38
CA ALA A 99 -4.68 -6.47 -6.05
C ALA A 99 -3.20 -6.16 -5.77
N VAL A 100 -2.78 -6.21 -4.51
CA VAL A 100 -1.38 -6.03 -4.11
C VAL A 100 -0.50 -7.15 -4.68
N ALA A 101 -0.96 -8.40 -4.62
CA ALA A 101 -0.24 -9.53 -5.20
C ALA A 101 0.00 -9.35 -6.71
N LEU A 102 -1.00 -8.87 -7.45
CA LEU A 102 -0.87 -8.57 -8.89
C LEU A 102 0.19 -7.50 -9.15
N ALA A 103 0.14 -6.40 -8.40
CA ALA A 103 1.10 -5.30 -8.52
C ALA A 103 2.52 -5.78 -8.23
N MET A 104 2.71 -6.47 -7.11
CA MET A 104 4.02 -6.97 -6.69
C MET A 104 4.56 -8.06 -7.62
N ARG A 105 3.70 -8.93 -8.18
CA ARG A 105 4.12 -9.95 -9.16
C ARG A 105 4.62 -9.34 -10.47
N ARG A 106 4.01 -8.22 -10.90
CA ARG A 106 4.48 -7.46 -12.08
C ARG A 106 5.83 -6.81 -11.80
N VAL A 107 5.98 -6.14 -10.66
CA VAL A 107 7.28 -5.55 -10.28
C VAL A 107 8.36 -6.62 -10.11
N LEU A 108 8.04 -7.75 -9.47
CA LEU A 108 8.95 -8.88 -9.31
C LEU A 108 9.50 -9.40 -10.65
N ALA A 109 8.68 -9.38 -11.71
CA ALA A 109 9.10 -9.79 -13.05
C ALA A 109 10.04 -8.76 -13.72
N GLU A 110 9.94 -7.49 -13.35
CA GLU A 110 10.82 -6.41 -13.84
C GLU A 110 12.15 -6.37 -13.05
N ASP A 111 12.05 -6.38 -11.71
CA ASP A 111 13.18 -6.29 -10.79
C ASP A 111 12.82 -6.96 -9.45
N PRO A 112 13.35 -8.17 -9.20
CA PRO A 112 13.10 -8.90 -7.95
C PRO A 112 13.56 -8.16 -6.69
N ALA A 113 14.62 -7.35 -6.78
CA ALA A 113 15.18 -6.63 -5.65
C ALA A 113 14.53 -5.26 -5.41
N ALA A 114 13.61 -4.84 -6.29
CA ALA A 114 12.96 -3.54 -6.15
C ALA A 114 12.21 -3.39 -4.84
N VAL A 115 12.44 -2.28 -4.15
CA VAL A 115 11.69 -1.86 -2.97
C VAL A 115 10.49 -1.03 -3.43
N VAL A 116 9.30 -1.51 -3.11
CA VAL A 116 8.02 -0.98 -3.61
C VAL A 116 7.21 -0.39 -2.47
N ALA A 117 6.78 0.86 -2.62
CA ALA A 117 5.77 1.45 -1.76
C ALA A 117 4.36 1.13 -2.31
N ILE A 118 3.51 0.53 -1.49
CA ILE A 118 2.09 0.30 -1.77
C ILE A 118 1.28 1.33 -0.98
N LEU A 119 0.57 2.18 -1.67
CA LEU A 119 -0.08 3.36 -1.08
C LEU A 119 -1.55 3.45 -1.48
N PRO A 120 -2.47 3.84 -0.59
CA PRO A 120 -3.84 4.16 -0.96
C PRO A 120 -3.91 5.50 -1.72
N ALA A 121 -4.82 5.58 -2.69
CA ALA A 121 -5.03 6.78 -3.51
C ALA A 121 -5.77 7.91 -2.79
N ASP A 122 -6.27 7.67 -1.59
CA ASP A 122 -7.30 8.50 -0.96
C ASP A 122 -6.93 9.05 0.41
N HIS A 123 -5.66 8.95 0.79
CA HIS A 123 -5.15 9.51 2.04
C HIS A 123 -4.68 10.96 1.87
N ARG A 124 -5.08 11.78 2.81
CA ARG A 124 -4.52 13.12 2.99
C ARG A 124 -3.35 13.04 3.97
N VAL A 125 -2.25 13.68 3.62
CA VAL A 125 -1.04 13.78 4.44
C VAL A 125 -0.78 15.26 4.72
N GLY A 126 -0.62 15.63 5.98
CA GLY A 126 -0.43 17.02 6.40
C GLY A 126 1.01 17.49 6.19
N ASP A 127 1.99 16.64 6.46
CA ASP A 127 3.43 16.96 6.35
C ASP A 127 4.11 16.03 5.33
N GLU A 128 4.38 16.54 4.13
CA GLU A 128 5.00 15.79 3.05
C GLU A 128 6.48 15.44 3.33
N ALA A 129 7.19 16.26 4.11
CA ALA A 129 8.59 15.99 4.45
C ALA A 129 8.69 14.82 5.44
N ARG A 130 7.83 14.78 6.45
CA ARG A 130 7.73 13.66 7.39
C ARG A 130 7.28 12.38 6.69
N PHE A 131 6.35 12.48 5.74
CA PHE A 131 5.95 11.35 4.91
C PHE A 131 7.12 10.78 4.11
N ALA A 132 7.89 11.64 3.44
CA ALA A 132 9.07 11.22 2.68
C ALA A 132 10.13 10.57 3.58
N ALA A 133 10.35 11.10 4.79
CA ALA A 133 11.26 10.52 5.79
C ALA A 133 10.78 9.14 6.27
N ALA A 134 9.48 8.98 6.53
CA ALA A 134 8.90 7.69 6.93
C ALA A 134 9.02 6.64 5.80
N LEU A 135 8.78 7.04 4.54
CA LEU A 135 9.01 6.16 3.38
C LEU A 135 10.47 5.76 3.23
N ALA A 136 11.41 6.69 3.45
CA ALA A 136 12.84 6.39 3.39
C ALA A 136 13.25 5.39 4.49
N SER A 137 12.79 5.61 5.73
CA SER A 137 12.98 4.70 6.86
C SER A 137 12.45 3.29 6.55
N ALA A 138 11.23 3.19 6.04
CA ALA A 138 10.61 1.93 5.65
C ALA A 138 11.35 1.27 4.47
N ALA A 139 11.85 2.04 3.51
CA ALA A 139 12.63 1.52 2.38
C ALA A 139 13.97 0.94 2.82
N ASP A 140 14.66 1.57 3.77
CA ASP A 140 15.90 1.03 4.33
C ASP A 140 15.64 -0.30 5.05
N ALA A 141 14.54 -0.42 5.79
CA ALA A 141 14.12 -1.67 6.41
C ALA A 141 13.78 -2.76 5.37
N ALA A 142 13.05 -2.39 4.31
CA ALA A 142 12.69 -3.32 3.24
C ALA A 142 13.92 -3.82 2.47
N ARG A 143 14.94 -2.97 2.24
CA ARG A 143 16.25 -3.39 1.68
C ARG A 143 16.96 -4.42 2.55
N ALA A 144 16.81 -4.31 3.87
CA ALA A 144 17.32 -5.29 4.82
C ALA A 144 16.49 -6.58 4.89
N GLY A 145 15.39 -6.70 4.10
CA GLY A 145 14.54 -7.88 4.05
C GLY A 145 13.36 -7.88 5.03
N GLU A 146 13.08 -6.73 5.66
CA GLU A 146 11.90 -6.60 6.53
C GLU A 146 10.61 -6.29 5.72
N LEU A 147 9.47 -6.74 6.24
CA LEU A 147 8.16 -6.27 5.77
C LEU A 147 7.78 -5.00 6.54
N ALA A 148 7.99 -3.85 5.92
CA ALA A 148 7.76 -2.57 6.57
C ALA A 148 6.36 -2.01 6.29
N LEU A 149 5.76 -1.36 7.31
CA LEU A 149 4.52 -0.61 7.20
C LEU A 149 4.68 0.77 7.83
N LEU A 150 3.80 1.70 7.46
CA LEU A 150 3.72 2.99 8.13
C LEU A 150 2.64 2.94 9.20
N GLY A 151 2.99 3.42 10.39
CA GLY A 151 2.09 3.50 11.54
C GLY A 151 1.84 4.93 11.97
N VAL A 152 0.61 5.27 12.30
CA VAL A 152 0.18 6.60 12.77
C VAL A 152 -0.24 6.52 14.23
N ALA A 153 0.15 7.49 15.04
CA ALA A 153 -0.29 7.56 16.42
C ALA A 153 -1.83 7.77 16.48
N PRO A 154 -2.57 6.90 17.19
CA PRO A 154 -4.02 7.04 17.33
C PRO A 154 -4.37 8.25 18.21
N ASP A 155 -5.39 8.98 17.86
CA ASP A 155 -6.00 10.05 18.69
C ASP A 155 -7.20 9.55 19.52
N GLN A 156 -7.74 8.37 19.19
CA GLN A 156 -8.91 7.76 19.85
C GLN A 156 -8.93 6.24 19.59
N PRO A 157 -9.66 5.45 20.40
CA PRO A 157 -9.87 4.05 20.08
C PRO A 157 -10.81 3.90 18.87
N SER A 158 -10.46 3.03 17.93
CA SER A 158 -11.25 2.80 16.72
C SER A 158 -11.30 1.32 16.36
N THR A 159 -12.50 0.82 16.09
CA THR A 159 -12.73 -0.56 15.59
C THR A 159 -12.63 -0.65 14.07
N ARG A 160 -12.27 0.44 13.39
CA ARG A 160 -12.24 0.52 11.92
C ARG A 160 -10.86 0.35 11.33
N PHE A 161 -9.80 0.43 12.14
CA PHE A 161 -8.40 0.39 11.72
C PHE A 161 -7.69 -0.83 12.27
N GLY A 162 -6.63 -1.24 11.60
CA GLY A 162 -5.65 -2.18 12.13
C GLY A 162 -4.71 -1.48 13.12
N TYR A 163 -4.20 -2.21 14.09
CA TYR A 163 -3.26 -1.74 15.11
C TYR A 163 -1.94 -2.50 15.04
N LEU A 164 -0.87 -1.79 15.29
CA LEU A 164 0.51 -2.28 15.35
C LEU A 164 0.97 -2.17 16.80
N GLN A 165 0.99 -3.28 17.54
CA GLN A 165 1.63 -3.34 18.85
C GLN A 165 3.14 -3.43 18.64
N LEU A 166 3.87 -2.41 19.08
CA LEU A 166 5.31 -2.34 18.93
C LEU A 166 6.01 -3.07 20.08
N THR A 167 7.19 -3.59 19.79
CA THR A 167 8.14 -4.07 20.81
C THR A 167 9.19 -2.98 21.09
N ASP A 168 10.13 -3.26 22.00
CA ASP A 168 11.29 -2.39 22.25
C ASP A 168 12.41 -2.60 21.22
N GLU A 169 12.30 -3.62 20.36
CA GLU A 169 13.34 -3.97 19.38
C GLU A 169 13.34 -2.98 18.22
N ARG A 170 14.52 -2.38 17.97
CA ARG A 170 14.76 -1.54 16.80
C ARG A 170 15.28 -2.38 15.64
N ALA A 171 14.85 -2.00 14.43
CA ALA A 171 15.25 -2.63 13.18
C ALA A 171 15.93 -1.62 12.23
N ALA A 172 16.30 -2.06 11.03
CA ALA A 172 16.93 -1.23 10.02
C ALA A 172 16.07 0.02 9.70
N GLY A 173 16.71 1.08 9.22
CA GLY A 173 16.05 2.36 8.90
C GLY A 173 15.51 3.10 10.13
N GLY A 174 15.80 2.67 11.37
CA GLY A 174 15.24 3.25 12.59
C GLY A 174 13.79 2.83 12.86
N THR A 175 13.28 1.83 12.15
CA THR A 175 11.96 1.24 12.38
C THR A 175 11.88 0.45 13.68
N THR A 176 10.70 0.09 14.13
CA THR A 176 10.46 -0.70 15.34
C THR A 176 9.75 -2.01 14.97
N VAL A 177 10.14 -3.11 15.59
CA VAL A 177 9.50 -4.41 15.36
C VAL A 177 8.06 -4.41 15.84
N VAL A 178 7.15 -4.89 14.99
CA VAL A 178 5.76 -5.12 15.32
C VAL A 178 5.63 -6.50 15.97
N GLY A 179 5.35 -6.52 17.26
CA GLY A 179 5.12 -7.76 17.98
C GLY A 179 3.78 -8.41 17.65
N ARG A 180 2.78 -7.59 17.30
CA ARG A 180 1.46 -8.08 16.90
C ARG A 180 0.75 -7.09 16.00
N PHE A 181 0.19 -7.59 14.90
CA PHE A 181 -0.78 -6.90 14.06
C PHE A 181 -2.20 -7.33 14.47
N VAL A 182 -3.12 -6.38 14.65
CA VAL A 182 -4.52 -6.67 15.05
C VAL A 182 -5.44 -5.86 14.13
N GLU A 183 -6.11 -6.53 13.19
CA GLU A 183 -7.02 -5.87 12.27
C GLU A 183 -8.41 -5.72 12.90
N LYS A 184 -8.94 -4.50 12.90
CA LYS A 184 -10.30 -4.14 13.33
C LYS A 184 -10.72 -4.80 14.66
N PRO A 185 -10.03 -4.48 15.79
CA PRO A 185 -10.36 -5.04 17.10
C PRO A 185 -11.76 -4.65 17.54
N ASP A 186 -12.30 -5.40 18.51
CA ASP A 186 -13.48 -4.95 19.25
C ASP A 186 -13.19 -3.68 20.08
N PRO A 187 -14.22 -2.98 20.63
CA PRO A 187 -14.04 -1.73 21.35
C PRO A 187 -13.13 -1.83 22.57
N GLU A 188 -13.23 -2.91 23.36
CA GLU A 188 -12.41 -3.11 24.56
C GLU A 188 -10.94 -3.32 24.18
N ARG A 189 -10.70 -4.13 23.16
CA ARG A 189 -9.37 -4.37 22.63
C ARG A 189 -8.76 -3.12 21.99
N ALA A 190 -9.56 -2.31 21.27
CA ALA A 190 -9.10 -1.05 20.68
C ALA A 190 -8.65 -0.05 21.78
N GLN A 191 -9.38 0.02 22.89
CA GLN A 191 -9.04 0.87 24.02
C GLN A 191 -7.75 0.40 24.73
N ALA A 192 -7.59 -0.89 24.91
CA ALA A 192 -6.36 -1.47 25.47
C ALA A 192 -5.14 -1.20 24.57
N LEU A 193 -5.30 -1.41 23.24
CA LEU A 193 -4.22 -1.13 22.28
C LEU A 193 -3.80 0.35 22.26
N LEU A 194 -4.75 1.27 22.37
CA LEU A 194 -4.46 2.70 22.49
C LEU A 194 -3.67 3.00 23.77
N ALA A 195 -4.09 2.43 24.91
CA ALA A 195 -3.40 2.61 26.19
C ALA A 195 -1.97 2.03 26.18
N ASP A 196 -1.74 0.94 25.45
CA ASP A 196 -0.44 0.30 25.25
C ASP A 196 0.48 1.06 24.26
N GLY A 197 0.02 2.18 23.68
CA GLY A 197 0.80 2.96 22.72
C GLY A 197 0.92 2.33 21.32
N ALA A 198 0.00 1.43 20.95
CA ALA A 198 -0.02 0.84 19.61
C ALA A 198 -0.31 1.92 18.57
N LEU A 199 0.29 1.77 17.37
CA LEU A 199 0.02 2.66 16.23
C LEU A 199 -1.16 2.12 15.41
N TRP A 200 -1.91 2.99 14.74
CA TRP A 200 -2.78 2.56 13.66
C TRP A 200 -1.97 2.17 12.43
N ASN A 201 -2.36 1.09 11.76
CA ASN A 201 -1.90 0.78 10.42
C ASN A 201 -2.42 1.84 9.44
N ALA A 202 -1.51 2.57 8.81
CA ALA A 202 -1.86 3.58 7.80
C ALA A 202 -2.32 2.95 6.47
N GLY A 203 -2.28 1.63 6.32
CA GLY A 203 -2.55 0.95 5.04
C GLY A 203 -1.50 1.28 3.97
N MET A 204 -0.32 1.69 4.39
CA MET A 204 0.83 2.00 3.55
C MET A 204 1.94 1.01 3.86
N PHE A 205 2.46 0.36 2.83
CA PHE A 205 3.44 -0.72 2.98
C PHE A 205 4.65 -0.44 2.12
N VAL A 206 5.82 -0.87 2.57
CA VAL A 206 7.07 -0.76 1.80
C VAL A 206 7.79 -2.10 1.88
N TRP A 207 7.91 -2.80 0.75
CA TRP A 207 8.43 -4.16 0.71
C TRP A 207 9.36 -4.37 -0.47
N ARG A 208 10.36 -5.22 -0.30
CA ARG A 208 11.14 -5.74 -1.41
C ARG A 208 10.34 -6.83 -2.12
N ALA A 209 10.31 -6.80 -3.44
CA ALA A 209 9.39 -7.61 -4.24
C ALA A 209 9.56 -9.12 -4.03
N ASP A 210 10.80 -9.60 -3.97
CA ASP A 210 11.12 -11.02 -3.72
C ASP A 210 10.74 -11.48 -2.31
N VAL A 211 11.01 -10.63 -1.29
CA VAL A 211 10.65 -10.93 0.12
C VAL A 211 9.15 -11.03 0.30
N PHE A 212 8.41 -10.04 -0.22
CA PHE A 212 6.95 -10.07 -0.19
C PHE A 212 6.39 -11.32 -0.87
N TRP A 213 6.91 -11.63 -2.07
CA TRP A 213 6.40 -12.76 -2.84
C TRP A 213 6.64 -14.09 -2.15
N ALA A 214 7.83 -14.28 -1.58
CA ALA A 214 8.17 -15.50 -0.82
C ALA A 214 7.26 -15.68 0.42
N GLU A 215 6.94 -14.60 1.15
CA GLU A 215 6.01 -14.67 2.27
C GLU A 215 4.57 -14.93 1.81
N LEU A 216 4.15 -14.35 0.68
CA LEU A 216 2.82 -14.59 0.11
C LEU A 216 2.66 -16.05 -0.34
N GLU A 217 3.64 -16.62 -1.05
CA GLU A 217 3.62 -18.03 -1.46
C GLU A 217 3.53 -18.99 -0.27
N ARG A 218 4.27 -18.68 0.80
CA ARG A 218 4.32 -19.52 1.99
C ARG A 218 3.02 -19.49 2.78
N ARG A 219 2.37 -18.31 2.90
CA ARG A 219 1.26 -18.07 3.84
C ARG A 219 -0.10 -17.96 3.21
N CYS A 220 -0.14 -17.63 1.93
CA CYS A 220 -1.35 -17.36 1.17
C CYS A 220 -1.27 -17.96 -0.22
N PRO A 221 -0.95 -19.28 -0.36
CA PRO A 221 -0.86 -19.95 -1.66
C PRO A 221 -2.15 -19.82 -2.48
N GLU A 222 -3.29 -19.66 -1.81
CA GLU A 222 -4.60 -19.42 -2.41
C GLU A 222 -4.75 -18.04 -3.07
N ILE A 223 -3.77 -17.15 -2.87
CA ILE A 223 -3.66 -15.88 -3.60
C ILE A 223 -2.48 -15.96 -4.56
N ALA A 224 -1.31 -16.39 -4.10
CA ALA A 224 -0.06 -16.37 -4.86
C ALA A 224 -0.15 -17.21 -6.14
N GLY A 225 -0.62 -18.47 -6.04
CA GLY A 225 -0.72 -19.38 -7.18
C GLY A 225 -1.61 -18.84 -8.31
N PRO A 226 -2.89 -18.53 -8.05
CA PRO A 226 -3.79 -17.96 -9.05
C PRO A 226 -3.31 -16.65 -9.67
N VAL A 227 -2.71 -15.74 -8.87
CA VAL A 227 -2.16 -14.49 -9.39
C VAL A 227 -0.93 -14.72 -10.26
N ALA A 228 -0.04 -15.64 -9.89
CA ALA A 228 1.11 -16.00 -10.71
C ALA A 228 0.68 -16.62 -12.04
N GLU A 229 -0.31 -17.52 -12.02
CA GLU A 229 -0.89 -18.14 -13.22
C GLU A 229 -1.51 -17.07 -14.13
N TYR A 230 -2.29 -16.15 -13.58
CA TYR A 230 -2.86 -15.03 -14.33
C TYR A 230 -1.79 -14.15 -14.99
N VAL A 231 -0.77 -13.74 -14.24
CA VAL A 231 0.30 -12.86 -14.78
C VAL A 231 1.09 -13.58 -15.89
N ALA A 232 1.28 -14.89 -15.80
CA ALA A 232 1.99 -15.68 -16.79
C ALA A 232 1.17 -15.96 -18.05
N SER A 233 -0.13 -16.22 -17.92
CA SER A 233 -0.99 -16.70 -19.01
C SER A 233 -1.94 -15.63 -19.59
N GLY A 234 -2.29 -14.61 -18.81
CA GLY A 234 -3.39 -13.70 -19.11
C GLY A 234 -4.78 -14.29 -18.88
N ASP A 235 -4.87 -15.54 -18.38
CA ASP A 235 -6.16 -16.21 -18.18
C ASP A 235 -6.93 -15.64 -16.98
N VAL A 236 -8.02 -14.96 -17.27
CA VAL A 236 -8.92 -14.39 -16.25
C VAL A 236 -9.51 -15.48 -15.34
N ALA A 237 -9.70 -16.70 -15.85
CA ALA A 237 -10.19 -17.80 -15.01
C ALA A 237 -9.20 -18.18 -13.89
N ALA A 238 -7.90 -18.00 -14.12
CA ALA A 238 -6.90 -18.14 -13.05
C ALA A 238 -7.07 -17.05 -11.97
N TRP A 239 -7.23 -15.80 -12.39
CA TRP A 239 -7.49 -14.70 -11.47
C TRP A 239 -8.73 -14.92 -10.60
N GLU A 240 -9.80 -15.44 -11.17
CA GLU A 240 -11.06 -15.71 -10.47
C GLU A 240 -10.94 -16.77 -9.36
N LYS A 241 -9.88 -17.58 -9.35
CA LYS A 241 -9.58 -18.54 -8.28
C LYS A 241 -8.89 -17.89 -7.08
N ALA A 242 -8.31 -16.69 -7.24
CA ALA A 242 -7.63 -16.02 -6.13
C ALA A 242 -8.60 -15.71 -4.99
N ARG A 243 -8.25 -16.10 -3.76
CA ARG A 243 -9.08 -15.85 -2.58
C ARG A 243 -9.31 -14.36 -2.38
N ARG A 244 -10.56 -13.96 -2.30
CA ARG A 244 -10.97 -12.58 -2.00
C ARG A 244 -10.74 -12.27 -0.53
N THR A 245 -9.76 -11.42 -0.22
CA THR A 245 -9.43 -10.96 1.14
C THR A 245 -8.56 -9.71 1.08
N SER A 246 -8.53 -8.91 2.15
CA SER A 246 -7.57 -7.81 2.25
C SER A 246 -6.16 -8.34 2.47
N ILE A 247 -5.16 -7.52 2.14
CA ILE A 247 -3.75 -7.85 2.38
C ILE A 247 -3.46 -7.96 3.89
N ASP A 248 -4.18 -7.19 4.70
CA ASP A 248 -4.06 -7.19 6.15
C ASP A 248 -4.44 -8.55 6.74
N TYR A 249 -5.65 -9.05 6.48
CA TYR A 249 -6.10 -10.39 6.90
C TYR A 249 -5.39 -11.52 6.15
N GLY A 250 -5.13 -11.33 4.87
CA GLY A 250 -4.53 -12.35 4.02
C GLY A 250 -3.11 -12.66 4.44
N LEU A 251 -2.27 -11.64 4.63
CA LEU A 251 -0.85 -11.77 4.85
C LEU A 251 -0.39 -11.16 6.18
N MET A 252 -0.71 -9.88 6.47
CA MET A 252 -0.04 -9.14 7.55
C MET A 252 -0.32 -9.72 8.94
N GLU A 253 -1.50 -10.26 9.20
CA GLU A 253 -1.79 -10.97 10.45
C GLU A 253 -1.05 -12.32 10.59
N LYS A 254 -0.50 -12.86 9.48
CA LYS A 254 0.15 -14.19 9.47
C LYS A 254 1.66 -14.12 9.46
N VAL A 255 2.25 -12.98 9.11
CA VAL A 255 3.70 -12.85 9.09
C VAL A 255 4.23 -12.84 10.53
N PRO A 256 5.33 -13.56 10.82
CA PRO A 256 5.88 -13.65 12.18
C PRO A 256 6.64 -12.39 12.56
N ARG A 257 7.04 -11.60 11.57
CA ARG A 257 7.84 -10.40 11.75
C ARG A 257 7.48 -9.35 10.72
N ALA A 258 7.21 -8.17 11.19
CA ALA A 258 7.07 -6.95 10.41
C ALA A 258 7.67 -5.80 11.21
N VAL A 259 7.92 -4.67 10.56
CA VAL A 259 8.45 -3.48 11.22
C VAL A 259 7.62 -2.25 10.88
N ALA A 260 7.49 -1.32 11.81
CA ALA A 260 6.75 -0.08 11.63
C ALA A 260 7.69 1.13 11.55
N ALA A 261 7.51 1.93 10.51
CA ALA A 261 8.03 3.28 10.43
C ALA A 261 6.95 4.25 10.94
N PRO A 262 7.20 5.06 11.99
CA PRO A 262 6.21 6.00 12.46
C PRO A 262 5.98 7.11 11.42
N LEU A 263 4.72 7.40 11.14
CA LEU A 263 4.28 8.48 10.26
C LEU A 263 3.65 9.59 11.10
N ASP A 264 4.43 10.57 11.42
CA ASP A 264 4.08 11.75 12.22
C ASP A 264 3.60 12.88 11.27
N ALA A 265 2.61 12.60 10.43
CA ALA A 265 2.20 13.48 9.34
C ALA A 265 0.72 13.90 9.43
N ALA A 266 0.21 14.04 10.65
CA ALA A 266 -1.15 14.53 10.90
C ALA A 266 -1.31 16.04 10.61
#